data_9c75c6d039cb8bf84ace471b8641424f
#
_entry.id   9c75c6d039cb8bf84ace471b8641424f
#
_cell.length_a   1.000
_cell.length_b   1.000
_cell.length_c   1.000
_cell.angle_alpha   90.00
_cell.angle_beta   90.00
_cell.angle_gamma   90.00
#
_symmetry.space_group_name_H-M   'P 1'
#
loop_
_entity.id
_entity.type
_entity.pdbx_description
1 polymer ?
#
loop_
_entity_poly.entity_id
_entity_poly.type
_entity_poly.pdbx_seq_one_letter_code
_entity_poly.pdbx_strand_id
1 'polypeptide(L)'
;MSLAKSAKELARAAGGSHSTVDARTRIIMQLVNNLKFEQNIQIRNISQLKEKNIENWLRSGREKGLSPRTLQNRLTSVRAVLKAAERYDTISRLENTAKKVGFAGASRDGVRKPPSDQQINLMLSKVNHQGVRLCLEMMNEFGLRQKEAVMSAASLEKWLRDITNDRHGRFQLIQGSKGGRPREIWPNNPQYASALVSRAIEYARQNDGKLVAGDLKRALGKFNRESANAGFKGIHSPHSLRYAFAQRTISRVTEQGWDKRLALSFTSQVLGHGDGRGRWIEQVYSRS
;
A
#
# COMPACT_ATOMS: atom_id res chain seq x y z
N MET A 1 -6.99 -35.17 -2.39
CA MET A 1 -6.95 -33.70 -2.60
C MET A 1 -5.60 -33.38 -3.26
N SER A 2 -5.52 -32.47 -4.24
CA SER A 2 -4.21 -32.08 -4.80
C SER A 2 -3.51 -31.07 -3.90
N LEU A 3 -2.16 -31.02 -3.92
CA LEU A 3 -1.37 -30.03 -3.19
C LEU A 3 -1.84 -28.60 -3.46
N ALA A 4 -2.12 -28.28 -4.72
CA ALA A 4 -2.60 -26.95 -5.11
C ALA A 4 -3.96 -26.60 -4.48
N LYS A 5 -4.88 -27.54 -4.35
CA LYS A 5 -6.18 -27.33 -3.71
C LYS A 5 -6.02 -27.15 -2.20
N SER A 6 -5.29 -28.04 -1.55
CA SER A 6 -4.95 -27.93 -0.10
C SER A 6 -4.27 -26.58 0.21
N ALA A 7 -3.29 -26.18 -0.60
CA ALA A 7 -2.57 -24.90 -0.43
C ALA A 7 -3.48 -23.68 -0.51
N LYS A 8 -4.41 -23.65 -1.48
CA LYS A 8 -5.37 -22.55 -1.63
C LYS A 8 -6.36 -22.48 -0.47
N GLU A 9 -6.87 -23.61 -0.01
CA GLU A 9 -7.80 -23.67 1.11
C GLU A 9 -7.14 -23.16 2.40
N LEU A 10 -5.93 -23.62 2.72
CA LEU A 10 -5.18 -23.15 3.87
C LEU A 10 -4.76 -21.68 3.77
N ALA A 11 -4.44 -21.18 2.58
CA ALA A 11 -4.18 -19.76 2.37
C ALA A 11 -5.40 -18.88 2.66
N ARG A 12 -6.61 -19.39 2.41
CA ARG A 12 -7.86 -18.71 2.78
C ARG A 12 -8.15 -18.85 4.29
N ALA A 13 -8.03 -20.05 4.86
CA ALA A 13 -8.24 -20.33 6.26
C ALA A 13 -7.32 -19.50 7.18
N ALA A 14 -6.12 -19.14 6.73
CA ALA A 14 -5.21 -18.24 7.43
C ALA A 14 -5.73 -16.80 7.61
N GLY A 15 -6.90 -16.45 7.06
CA GLY A 15 -7.62 -15.20 7.31
C GLY A 15 -6.94 -13.96 6.72
N GLY A 16 -7.49 -12.80 7.05
CA GLY A 16 -7.01 -11.49 6.59
C GLY A 16 -7.93 -10.82 5.58
N SER A 17 -7.54 -9.65 5.07
CA SER A 17 -8.30 -8.96 4.02
C SER A 17 -8.25 -9.72 2.69
N HIS A 18 -9.22 -9.50 1.80
CA HIS A 18 -9.24 -10.12 0.47
C HIS A 18 -7.89 -9.98 -0.26
N SER A 19 -7.29 -8.78 -0.26
CA SER A 19 -5.98 -8.56 -0.90
C SER A 19 -4.85 -9.33 -0.22
N THR A 20 -4.90 -9.53 1.09
CA THR A 20 -3.91 -10.35 1.84
C THR A 20 -4.06 -11.82 1.48
N VAL A 21 -5.29 -12.32 1.42
CA VAL A 21 -5.60 -13.70 1.01
C VAL A 21 -5.15 -13.96 -0.42
N ASP A 22 -5.46 -13.05 -1.36
CA ASP A 22 -5.06 -13.17 -2.76
C ASP A 22 -3.53 -13.14 -2.94
N ALA A 23 -2.84 -12.24 -2.24
CA ALA A 23 -1.38 -12.16 -2.28
C ALA A 23 -0.75 -13.43 -1.72
N ARG A 24 -1.23 -13.91 -0.57
CA ARG A 24 -0.78 -15.16 0.05
C ARG A 24 -1.03 -16.35 -0.87
N THR A 25 -2.21 -16.44 -1.46
CA THR A 25 -2.56 -17.53 -2.40
C THR A 25 -1.59 -17.55 -3.59
N ARG A 26 -1.30 -16.40 -4.20
CA ARG A 26 -0.32 -16.31 -5.29
C ARG A 26 1.07 -16.77 -4.85
N ILE A 27 1.54 -16.34 -3.69
CA ILE A 27 2.85 -16.72 -3.14
C ILE A 27 2.91 -18.22 -2.88
N ILE A 28 1.88 -18.82 -2.29
CA ILE A 28 1.85 -20.26 -2.01
C ILE A 28 1.78 -21.06 -3.31
N MET A 29 1.06 -20.59 -4.32
CA MET A 29 1.07 -21.24 -5.64
C MET A 29 2.44 -21.17 -6.32
N GLN A 30 3.23 -20.12 -6.11
CA GLN A 30 4.62 -20.07 -6.57
C GLN A 30 5.48 -21.15 -5.87
N LEU A 31 5.28 -21.37 -4.56
CA LEU A 31 5.94 -22.45 -3.82
C LEU A 31 5.53 -23.82 -4.39
N VAL A 32 4.22 -24.06 -4.58
CA VAL A 32 3.72 -25.32 -5.17
C VAL A 32 4.35 -25.60 -6.53
N ASN A 33 4.43 -24.59 -7.39
CA ASN A 33 5.06 -24.73 -8.70
C ASN A 33 6.57 -25.01 -8.58
N ASN A 34 7.27 -24.34 -7.68
CA ASN A 34 8.70 -24.59 -7.46
C ASN A 34 8.96 -26.01 -6.94
N LEU A 35 8.16 -26.49 -5.98
CA LEU A 35 8.25 -27.87 -5.49
C LEU A 35 8.12 -28.87 -6.62
N LYS A 36 7.11 -28.68 -7.49
CA LYS A 36 6.81 -29.61 -8.57
C LYS A 36 7.84 -29.56 -9.69
N PHE A 37 8.19 -28.38 -10.18
CA PHE A 37 8.93 -28.20 -11.42
C PHE A 37 10.43 -27.93 -11.24
N GLU A 38 10.84 -27.33 -10.11
CA GLU A 38 12.25 -27.01 -9.85
C GLU A 38 12.87 -27.98 -8.85
N GLN A 39 12.16 -28.42 -7.82
CA GLN A 39 12.68 -29.35 -6.82
C GLN A 39 12.31 -30.83 -7.10
N ASN A 40 11.45 -31.09 -8.08
CA ASN A 40 10.90 -32.42 -8.41
C ASN A 40 10.33 -33.17 -7.18
N ILE A 41 9.61 -32.45 -6.33
CA ILE A 41 9.04 -32.97 -5.08
C ILE A 41 7.54 -33.19 -5.26
N GLN A 42 7.11 -34.43 -5.09
CA GLN A 42 5.72 -34.84 -5.19
C GLN A 42 5.10 -35.08 -3.81
N ILE A 43 4.54 -34.01 -3.22
CA ILE A 43 3.72 -34.10 -2.00
C ILE A 43 2.26 -33.82 -2.35
N ARG A 44 1.34 -34.43 -1.62
CA ARG A 44 -0.12 -34.30 -1.88
C ARG A 44 -0.76 -33.22 -1.00
N ASN A 45 -0.14 -32.90 0.13
CA ASN A 45 -0.68 -31.99 1.13
C ASN A 45 0.42 -31.05 1.70
N ILE A 46 0.05 -29.84 2.06
CA ILE A 46 0.93 -28.86 2.74
C ILE A 46 1.47 -29.42 4.07
N SER A 47 0.73 -30.28 4.75
CA SER A 47 1.22 -30.93 5.97
C SER A 47 2.51 -31.75 5.79
N GLN A 48 2.80 -32.19 4.56
CA GLN A 48 4.02 -32.92 4.20
C GLN A 48 5.20 -32.00 3.86
N LEU A 49 5.00 -30.69 3.86
CA LEU A 49 6.04 -29.70 3.50
C LEU A 49 7.12 -29.66 4.58
N LYS A 50 8.37 -29.85 4.18
CA LYS A 50 9.53 -29.83 5.07
C LYS A 50 10.24 -28.46 5.01
N GLU A 51 10.88 -28.07 6.11
CA GLU A 51 11.69 -26.87 6.21
C GLU A 51 12.67 -26.72 5.03
N LYS A 52 13.44 -27.76 4.71
CA LYS A 52 14.42 -27.80 3.63
C LYS A 52 13.83 -27.37 2.27
N ASN A 53 12.60 -27.77 1.98
CA ASN A 53 11.94 -27.42 0.71
C ASN A 53 11.62 -25.92 0.63
N ILE A 54 11.22 -25.32 1.77
CA ILE A 54 10.96 -23.89 1.88
C ILE A 54 12.26 -23.09 1.76
N GLU A 55 13.32 -23.53 2.45
CA GLU A 55 14.64 -22.89 2.38
C GLU A 55 15.21 -22.92 0.96
N ASN A 56 15.13 -24.05 0.26
CA ASN A 56 15.56 -24.19 -1.13
C ASN A 56 14.81 -23.22 -2.06
N TRP A 57 13.48 -23.11 -1.89
CA TRP A 57 12.68 -22.17 -2.67
C TRP A 57 13.05 -20.70 -2.41
N LEU A 58 13.33 -20.36 -1.16
CA LEU A 58 13.74 -19.00 -0.81
C LEU A 58 15.16 -18.70 -1.32
N ARG A 59 16.07 -19.71 -1.29
CA ARG A 59 17.44 -19.61 -1.83
C ARG A 59 17.40 -19.41 -3.35
N SER A 60 16.65 -20.23 -4.08
CA SER A 60 16.43 -20.06 -5.53
C SER A 60 15.85 -18.66 -5.84
N GLY A 61 14.93 -18.16 -5.01
CA GLY A 61 14.42 -16.80 -5.15
C GLY A 61 15.50 -15.73 -4.97
N ARG A 62 16.41 -15.90 -4.01
CA ARG A 62 17.56 -15.01 -3.79
C ARG A 62 18.53 -15.03 -4.97
N GLU A 63 18.87 -16.20 -5.46
CA GLU A 63 19.76 -16.40 -6.62
C GLU A 63 19.17 -15.77 -7.90
N LYS A 64 17.85 -15.80 -8.04
CA LYS A 64 17.09 -15.10 -9.10
C LYS A 64 16.95 -13.58 -8.86
N GLY A 65 17.64 -13.00 -7.86
CA GLY A 65 17.67 -11.56 -7.61
C GLY A 65 16.45 -10.98 -6.88
N LEU A 66 15.62 -11.79 -6.23
CA LEU A 66 14.50 -11.27 -5.45
C LEU A 66 14.98 -10.47 -4.25
N SER A 67 14.34 -9.32 -4.02
CA SER A 67 14.68 -8.46 -2.90
C SER A 67 14.48 -9.16 -1.55
N PRO A 68 15.29 -8.82 -0.52
CA PRO A 68 15.13 -9.34 0.84
C PRO A 68 13.70 -9.17 1.37
N ARG A 69 13.04 -8.06 1.07
CA ARG A 69 11.64 -7.80 1.45
C ARG A 69 10.67 -8.79 0.79
N THR A 70 10.87 -9.11 -0.49
CA THR A 70 10.05 -10.10 -1.21
C THR A 70 10.20 -11.49 -0.57
N LEU A 71 11.43 -11.88 -0.21
CA LEU A 71 11.71 -13.15 0.47
C LEU A 71 11.08 -13.19 1.87
N GLN A 72 11.11 -12.10 2.64
CA GLN A 72 10.40 -12.01 3.91
C GLN A 72 8.88 -12.16 3.76
N ASN A 73 8.29 -11.53 2.74
CA ASN A 73 6.86 -11.69 2.46
C ASN A 73 6.52 -13.13 2.06
N ARG A 74 7.38 -13.80 1.29
CA ARG A 74 7.25 -15.23 0.96
C ARG A 74 7.26 -16.08 2.23
N LEU A 75 8.26 -15.92 3.09
CA LEU A 75 8.39 -16.67 4.34
C LEU A 75 7.18 -16.41 5.28
N THR A 76 6.75 -15.17 5.42
CA THR A 76 5.57 -14.81 6.22
C THR A 76 4.30 -15.48 5.70
N SER A 77 4.12 -15.54 4.39
CA SER A 77 2.97 -16.19 3.76
C SER A 77 2.98 -17.70 3.99
N VAL A 78 4.15 -18.34 3.91
CA VAL A 78 4.30 -19.78 4.20
C VAL A 78 4.01 -20.06 5.67
N ARG A 79 4.56 -19.27 6.60
CA ARG A 79 4.28 -19.42 8.04
C ARG A 79 2.79 -19.29 8.36
N ALA A 80 2.08 -18.35 7.73
CA ALA A 80 0.65 -18.19 7.91
C ALA A 80 -0.14 -19.43 7.44
N VAL A 81 0.25 -20.05 6.33
CA VAL A 81 -0.38 -21.28 5.81
C VAL A 81 -0.03 -22.49 6.67
N LEU A 82 1.21 -22.62 7.14
CA LEU A 82 1.62 -23.67 8.07
C LEU A 82 0.88 -23.55 9.41
N LYS A 83 0.65 -22.33 9.89
CA LYS A 83 -0.17 -22.09 11.09
C LYS A 83 -1.61 -22.57 10.91
N ALA A 84 -2.21 -22.27 9.76
CA ALA A 84 -3.56 -22.76 9.42
C ALA A 84 -3.62 -24.29 9.22
N ALA A 85 -2.49 -24.93 8.98
CA ALA A 85 -2.31 -26.38 8.91
C ALA A 85 -1.82 -26.99 10.23
N GLU A 86 -1.77 -26.21 11.31
CA GLU A 86 -1.32 -26.61 12.65
C GLU A 86 0.11 -27.18 12.71
N ARG A 87 0.96 -26.78 11.73
CA ARG A 87 2.35 -27.27 11.61
C ARG A 87 3.33 -26.36 12.39
N TYR A 88 3.12 -26.23 13.69
CA TYR A 88 3.93 -25.39 14.58
C TYR A 88 5.38 -25.86 14.69
N ASP A 89 5.63 -27.16 14.63
CA ASP A 89 6.96 -27.78 14.57
C ASP A 89 7.80 -27.25 13.40
N THR A 90 7.20 -27.23 12.22
CA THR A 90 7.85 -26.70 11.01
C THR A 90 8.05 -25.19 11.10
N ILE A 91 7.09 -24.44 11.67
CA ILE A 91 7.22 -22.98 11.86
C ILE A 91 8.40 -22.66 12.78
N SER A 92 8.57 -23.39 13.90
CA SER A 92 9.70 -23.20 14.82
C SER A 92 11.05 -23.40 14.11
N ARG A 93 11.18 -24.46 13.31
CA ARG A 93 12.41 -24.71 12.52
C ARG A 93 12.71 -23.59 11.51
N LEU A 94 11.70 -22.87 11.05
CA LEU A 94 11.85 -21.75 10.12
C LEU A 94 12.31 -20.43 10.80
N GLU A 95 12.46 -20.36 12.12
CA GLU A 95 12.80 -19.12 12.83
C GLU A 95 14.07 -18.46 12.29
N ASN A 96 15.11 -19.25 12.06
CA ASN A 96 16.40 -18.78 11.57
C ASN A 96 16.54 -18.76 10.04
N THR A 97 15.51 -19.13 9.28
CA THR A 97 15.58 -19.26 7.82
C THR A 97 16.04 -17.97 7.12
N ALA A 98 15.58 -16.81 7.59
CA ALA A 98 16.00 -15.53 7.00
C ALA A 98 17.51 -15.30 7.14
N LYS A 99 18.11 -15.68 8.27
CA LYS A 99 19.56 -15.63 8.51
C LYS A 99 20.29 -16.69 7.70
N LYS A 100 19.83 -17.94 7.72
CA LYS A 100 20.40 -19.08 6.97
C LYS A 100 20.43 -18.83 5.46
N VAL A 101 19.37 -18.23 4.89
CA VAL A 101 19.28 -17.93 3.46
C VAL A 101 19.87 -16.55 3.12
N GLY A 102 20.22 -15.73 4.12
CA GLY A 102 20.93 -14.46 3.94
C GLY A 102 20.04 -13.29 3.46
N PHE A 103 18.79 -13.22 3.92
CA PHE A 103 17.91 -12.09 3.70
C PHE A 103 17.37 -11.46 5.01
N ALA A 104 18.01 -11.77 6.14
CA ALA A 104 17.72 -11.12 7.41
C ALA A 104 18.08 -9.62 7.34
N GLY A 105 17.46 -8.81 8.21
CA GLY A 105 17.76 -7.37 8.28
C GLY A 105 17.27 -6.55 7.10
N ALA A 106 16.28 -7.03 6.32
CA ALA A 106 15.70 -6.24 5.24
C ALA A 106 15.21 -4.88 5.76
N SER A 107 15.77 -3.80 5.21
CA SER A 107 15.41 -2.44 5.59
C SER A 107 13.92 -2.16 5.43
N ARG A 108 13.39 -1.33 6.32
CA ARG A 108 12.04 -0.75 6.23
C ARG A 108 12.07 0.70 5.75
N ASP A 109 13.24 1.18 5.36
CA ASP A 109 13.41 2.54 4.87
C ASP A 109 12.51 2.81 3.67
N GLY A 110 12.08 4.04 3.55
CA GLY A 110 11.31 4.48 2.40
C GLY A 110 12.13 4.37 1.13
N VAL A 111 11.52 3.80 0.11
CA VAL A 111 12.16 3.63 -1.22
C VAL A 111 11.62 4.61 -2.26
N ARG A 112 10.68 5.47 -1.85
CA ARG A 112 10.08 6.49 -2.73
C ARG A 112 10.75 7.82 -2.48
N LYS A 113 10.97 8.55 -3.56
CA LYS A 113 11.44 9.93 -3.52
C LYS A 113 10.29 10.82 -3.96
N PRO A 114 9.85 11.79 -3.13
CA PRO A 114 8.84 12.74 -3.55
C PRO A 114 9.38 13.55 -4.72
N PRO A 115 8.60 13.71 -5.81
CA PRO A 115 8.96 14.65 -6.85
C PRO A 115 8.83 16.08 -6.32
N SER A 116 9.57 17.04 -6.92
CA SER A 116 9.34 18.46 -6.64
C SER A 116 7.95 18.90 -7.13
N ASP A 117 7.46 20.02 -6.61
CA ASP A 117 6.15 20.56 -7.04
C ASP A 117 6.13 20.85 -8.55
N GLN A 118 7.22 21.32 -9.13
CA GLN A 118 7.36 21.51 -10.59
C GLN A 118 7.24 20.17 -11.34
N GLN A 119 7.90 19.12 -10.85
CA GLN A 119 7.80 17.78 -11.43
C GLN A 119 6.38 17.20 -11.29
N ILE A 120 5.73 17.41 -10.14
CA ILE A 120 4.34 16.99 -9.91
C ILE A 120 3.42 17.67 -10.93
N ASN A 121 3.51 19.00 -11.07
CA ASN A 121 2.69 19.77 -12.00
C ASN A 121 2.93 19.35 -13.46
N LEU A 122 4.18 19.13 -13.85
CA LEU A 122 4.52 18.61 -15.18
C LEU A 122 3.95 17.21 -15.43
N MET A 123 4.01 16.31 -14.45
CA MET A 123 3.43 14.98 -14.60
C MET A 123 1.90 15.03 -14.61
N LEU A 124 1.27 15.85 -13.77
CA LEU A 124 -0.18 16.05 -13.76
C LEU A 124 -0.70 16.60 -15.08
N SER A 125 0.03 17.52 -15.72
CA SER A 125 -0.36 18.09 -17.04
C SER A 125 -0.37 17.04 -18.16
N LYS A 126 0.40 15.95 -18.01
CA LYS A 126 0.48 14.82 -18.96
C LYS A 126 -0.58 13.74 -18.72
N VAL A 127 -1.41 13.86 -17.68
CA VAL A 127 -2.47 12.89 -17.41
C VAL A 127 -3.67 13.20 -18.29
N ASN A 128 -3.95 12.37 -19.28
CA ASN A 128 -5.05 12.58 -20.22
C ASN A 128 -6.43 12.35 -19.58
N HIS A 129 -6.55 11.42 -18.64
CA HIS A 129 -7.82 11.10 -18.01
C HIS A 129 -8.08 12.00 -16.81
N GLN A 130 -9.03 12.94 -16.95
CA GLN A 130 -9.33 13.95 -15.92
C GLN A 130 -9.62 13.37 -14.53
N GLY A 131 -10.41 12.29 -14.43
CA GLY A 131 -10.70 11.67 -13.14
C GLY A 131 -9.47 11.03 -12.48
N VAL A 132 -8.51 10.50 -13.25
CA VAL A 132 -7.22 10.03 -12.73
C VAL A 132 -6.37 11.21 -12.26
N ARG A 133 -6.37 12.31 -12.99
CA ARG A 133 -5.69 13.54 -12.61
C ARG A 133 -6.22 14.07 -11.27
N LEU A 134 -7.54 14.16 -11.10
CA LEU A 134 -8.17 14.55 -9.83
C LEU A 134 -7.80 13.61 -8.68
N CYS A 135 -7.78 12.29 -8.92
CA CYS A 135 -7.29 11.34 -7.92
C CYS A 135 -5.84 11.60 -7.50
N LEU A 136 -4.93 11.90 -8.45
CA LEU A 136 -3.54 12.21 -8.16
C LEU A 136 -3.40 13.54 -7.41
N GLU A 137 -4.14 14.58 -7.79
CA GLU A 137 -4.19 15.85 -7.07
C GLU A 137 -4.66 15.64 -5.62
N MET A 138 -5.71 14.84 -5.40
CA MET A 138 -6.17 14.49 -4.03
C MET A 138 -5.15 13.64 -3.27
N MET A 139 -4.42 12.75 -3.93
CA MET A 139 -3.32 12.02 -3.27
C MET A 139 -2.22 12.97 -2.81
N ASN A 140 -1.92 13.99 -3.61
CA ASN A 140 -0.92 14.99 -3.29
C ASN A 140 -1.37 15.94 -2.17
N GLU A 141 -2.63 16.39 -2.18
CA GLU A 141 -3.14 17.39 -1.21
C GLU A 141 -3.59 16.76 0.12
N PHE A 142 -4.11 15.54 0.11
CA PHE A 142 -4.70 14.88 1.28
C PHE A 142 -3.87 13.67 1.77
N GLY A 143 -2.78 13.33 1.12
CA GLY A 143 -1.99 12.15 1.43
C GLY A 143 -2.79 10.85 1.27
N LEU A 144 -3.74 10.78 0.33
CA LEU A 144 -4.56 9.58 0.11
C LEU A 144 -3.74 8.42 -0.45
N ARG A 145 -4.16 7.20 -0.11
CA ARG A 145 -3.72 6.01 -0.86
C ARG A 145 -4.48 5.95 -2.19
N GLN A 146 -3.90 5.33 -3.19
CA GLN A 146 -4.52 5.13 -4.50
C GLN A 146 -5.98 4.62 -4.42
N LYS A 147 -6.22 3.59 -3.60
CA LYS A 147 -7.56 3.03 -3.42
C LYS A 147 -8.52 4.05 -2.79
N GLU A 148 -8.03 4.82 -1.81
CA GLU A 148 -8.81 5.86 -1.14
C GLU A 148 -9.22 6.95 -2.14
N ALA A 149 -8.29 7.40 -2.99
CA ALA A 149 -8.56 8.39 -4.02
C ALA A 149 -9.56 7.89 -5.08
N VAL A 150 -9.39 6.68 -5.60
CA VAL A 150 -10.30 6.10 -6.60
C VAL A 150 -11.70 5.86 -6.04
N MET A 151 -11.83 5.56 -4.76
CA MET A 151 -13.11 5.31 -4.09
C MET A 151 -13.75 6.58 -3.48
N SER A 152 -13.11 7.73 -3.59
CA SER A 152 -13.56 8.95 -2.88
C SER A 152 -14.89 9.52 -3.38
N ALA A 153 -15.30 9.24 -4.61
CA ALA A 153 -16.45 9.88 -5.26
C ALA A 153 -17.71 9.93 -4.38
N ALA A 154 -18.04 8.83 -3.71
CA ALA A 154 -19.22 8.75 -2.82
C ALA A 154 -19.09 9.59 -1.53
N SER A 155 -17.91 10.12 -1.24
CA SER A 155 -17.66 10.90 -0.01
C SER A 155 -17.40 12.38 -0.28
N LEU A 156 -17.24 12.80 -1.54
CA LEU A 156 -16.80 14.15 -1.89
C LEU A 156 -17.75 15.25 -1.40
N GLU A 157 -19.07 15.05 -1.51
CA GLU A 157 -20.08 16.02 -1.03
C GLU A 157 -19.95 16.23 0.49
N LYS A 158 -19.72 15.14 1.24
CA LYS A 158 -19.49 15.25 2.68
C LYS A 158 -18.16 15.95 2.97
N TRP A 159 -17.11 15.61 2.23
CA TRP A 159 -15.80 16.25 2.42
C TRP A 159 -15.87 17.75 2.16
N LEU A 160 -16.59 18.17 1.10
CA LEU A 160 -16.76 19.60 0.82
C LEU A 160 -17.44 20.34 1.97
N ARG A 161 -18.54 19.77 2.51
CA ARG A 161 -19.21 20.35 3.69
C ARG A 161 -18.28 20.42 4.91
N ASP A 162 -17.58 19.32 5.19
CA ASP A 162 -16.65 19.27 6.35
C ASP A 162 -15.54 20.33 6.17
N ILE A 163 -14.90 20.41 5.00
CA ILE A 163 -13.84 21.39 4.69
C ILE A 163 -14.33 22.83 4.82
N THR A 164 -15.53 23.10 4.33
CA THR A 164 -16.09 24.47 4.35
C THR A 164 -16.47 24.91 5.78
N ASN A 165 -16.91 23.98 6.61
CA ASN A 165 -17.38 24.27 7.96
C ASN A 165 -16.26 24.22 9.03
N ASP A 166 -15.11 23.68 8.70
CA ASP A 166 -13.97 23.60 9.62
C ASP A 166 -12.90 24.64 9.27
N ARG A 167 -12.47 25.45 10.24
CA ARG A 167 -11.46 26.52 10.04
C ARG A 167 -10.11 26.01 9.49
N HIS A 168 -9.81 24.74 9.71
CA HIS A 168 -8.59 24.07 9.22
C HIS A 168 -8.86 23.18 8.01
N GLY A 169 -10.09 23.13 7.52
CA GLY A 169 -10.53 22.31 6.39
C GLY A 169 -10.48 20.80 6.66
N ARG A 170 -10.63 20.39 7.92
CA ARG A 170 -10.58 18.96 8.31
C ARG A 170 -11.77 18.19 7.81
N PHE A 171 -11.55 16.96 7.44
CA PHE A 171 -12.60 16.04 7.05
C PHE A 171 -12.28 14.58 7.40
N GLN A 172 -13.32 13.75 7.45
CA GLN A 172 -13.19 12.33 7.77
C GLN A 172 -13.06 11.48 6.49
N LEU A 173 -11.99 10.69 6.43
CA LEU A 173 -11.82 9.65 5.42
C LEU A 173 -12.28 8.30 6.01
N ILE A 174 -13.26 7.67 5.36
CA ILE A 174 -13.79 6.35 5.75
C ILE A 174 -13.59 5.35 4.61
N GLN A 175 -14.02 5.70 3.40
CA GLN A 175 -14.02 4.82 2.24
C GLN A 175 -12.60 4.49 1.76
N GLY A 176 -12.36 3.21 1.45
CA GLY A 176 -11.06 2.76 0.93
C GLY A 176 -9.95 2.66 1.96
N SER A 177 -10.18 3.11 3.22
CA SER A 177 -9.19 3.07 4.29
C SER A 177 -8.72 1.65 4.59
N LYS A 178 -7.44 1.51 4.97
CA LYS A 178 -6.86 0.20 5.29
C LYS A 178 -7.48 -0.35 6.58
N GLY A 179 -8.15 -1.50 6.45
CA GLY A 179 -8.84 -2.14 7.58
C GLY A 179 -10.13 -1.45 7.99
N GLY A 180 -10.72 -0.58 7.14
CA GLY A 180 -11.96 0.13 7.42
C GLY A 180 -11.88 1.20 8.52
N ARG A 181 -10.66 1.54 8.98
CA ARG A 181 -10.48 2.50 10.08
C ARG A 181 -10.60 3.93 9.58
N PRO A 182 -11.57 4.71 10.08
CA PRO A 182 -11.66 6.14 9.77
C PRO A 182 -10.39 6.88 10.22
N ARG A 183 -10.05 7.93 9.47
CA ARG A 183 -9.03 8.89 9.92
C ARG A 183 -9.41 10.30 9.52
N GLU A 184 -8.99 11.26 10.33
CA GLU A 184 -9.10 12.67 10.03
C GLU A 184 -7.99 13.10 9.05
N ILE A 185 -8.37 13.84 8.04
CA ILE A 185 -7.45 14.45 7.07
C ILE A 185 -7.36 15.93 7.39
N TRP A 186 -6.13 16.45 7.38
CA TRP A 186 -5.79 17.85 7.50
C TRP A 186 -5.15 18.31 6.19
N PRO A 187 -5.86 19.02 5.32
CA PRO A 187 -5.29 19.56 4.09
C PRO A 187 -4.08 20.45 4.36
N ASN A 188 -3.13 20.50 3.46
CA ASN A 188 -2.06 21.48 3.55
C ASN A 188 -2.54 22.89 3.20
N ASN A 189 -3.53 22.99 2.29
CA ASN A 189 -4.16 24.25 1.90
C ASN A 189 -5.69 24.07 1.84
N PRO A 190 -6.47 24.56 2.86
CA PRO A 190 -7.92 24.39 2.90
C PRO A 190 -8.67 25.02 1.72
N GLN A 191 -8.23 26.18 1.21
CA GLN A 191 -8.85 26.85 0.07
C GLN A 191 -8.67 26.03 -1.22
N TYR A 192 -7.46 25.54 -1.45
CA TYR A 192 -7.19 24.63 -2.58
C TYR A 192 -7.94 23.32 -2.42
N ALA A 193 -8.03 22.77 -1.22
CA ALA A 193 -8.77 21.55 -0.90
C ALA A 193 -10.25 21.66 -1.28
N SER A 194 -10.91 22.76 -0.91
CA SER A 194 -12.30 23.03 -1.26
C SER A 194 -12.49 23.11 -2.78
N ALA A 195 -11.66 23.86 -3.48
CA ALA A 195 -11.71 23.99 -4.94
C ALA A 195 -11.46 22.65 -5.66
N LEU A 196 -10.51 21.85 -5.16
CA LEU A 196 -10.20 20.53 -5.71
C LEU A 196 -11.36 19.55 -5.55
N VAL A 197 -11.97 19.50 -4.35
CA VAL A 197 -13.12 18.63 -4.09
C VAL A 197 -14.33 19.06 -4.91
N SER A 198 -14.58 20.36 -5.08
CA SER A 198 -15.66 20.87 -5.93
C SER A 198 -15.49 20.44 -7.39
N ARG A 199 -14.27 20.53 -7.96
CA ARG A 199 -13.98 20.03 -9.31
C ARG A 199 -14.18 18.51 -9.42
N ALA A 200 -13.83 17.77 -8.37
CA ALA A 200 -14.01 16.32 -8.35
C ALA A 200 -15.51 15.93 -8.29
N ILE A 201 -16.34 16.67 -7.55
CA ILE A 201 -17.80 16.49 -7.51
C ILE A 201 -18.38 16.73 -8.90
N GLU A 202 -18.07 17.86 -9.52
CA GLU A 202 -18.58 18.21 -10.85
C GLU A 202 -18.21 17.13 -11.87
N TYR A 203 -16.96 16.69 -11.89
CA TYR A 203 -16.51 15.61 -12.76
C TYR A 203 -17.27 14.30 -12.47
N ALA A 204 -17.43 13.93 -11.20
CA ALA A 204 -18.13 12.69 -10.83
C ALA A 204 -19.62 12.72 -11.27
N ARG A 205 -20.30 13.85 -11.13
CA ARG A 205 -21.69 14.03 -11.60
C ARG A 205 -21.84 13.77 -13.10
N GLN A 206 -20.86 14.18 -13.89
CA GLN A 206 -20.85 13.96 -15.35
C GLN A 206 -20.39 12.55 -15.75
N ASN A 207 -19.94 11.72 -14.79
CA ASN A 207 -19.33 10.41 -15.02
C ASN A 207 -19.90 9.31 -14.11
N ASP A 208 -21.22 9.16 -14.08
CA ASP A 208 -21.96 8.13 -13.33
C ASP A 208 -21.58 8.04 -11.84
N GLY A 209 -21.28 9.17 -11.21
CA GLY A 209 -20.87 9.23 -9.80
C GLY A 209 -19.48 8.65 -9.54
N LYS A 210 -18.59 8.60 -10.54
CA LYS A 210 -17.25 7.99 -10.43
C LYS A 210 -16.17 8.93 -10.95
N LEU A 211 -15.00 8.89 -10.31
CA LEU A 211 -13.79 9.53 -10.84
C LEU A 211 -13.09 8.65 -11.88
N VAL A 212 -13.13 7.34 -11.69
CA VAL A 212 -12.56 6.37 -12.64
C VAL A 212 -13.58 5.27 -12.87
N ALA A 213 -14.03 5.11 -14.09
CA ALA A 213 -15.10 4.18 -14.48
C ALA A 213 -14.72 2.71 -14.28
N GLY A 214 -15.73 1.85 -14.06
CA GLY A 214 -15.62 0.42 -13.88
C GLY A 214 -15.73 -0.04 -12.43
N ASP A 215 -15.54 -1.34 -12.20
CA ASP A 215 -15.35 -1.89 -10.87
C ASP A 215 -13.99 -1.46 -10.30
N LEU A 216 -13.77 -1.67 -8.99
CA LEU A 216 -12.55 -1.22 -8.32
C LEU A 216 -11.28 -1.76 -8.99
N LYS A 217 -11.27 -3.01 -9.46
CA LYS A 217 -10.10 -3.62 -10.09
C LYS A 217 -9.79 -2.95 -11.44
N ARG A 218 -10.78 -2.71 -12.25
CA ARG A 218 -10.65 -2.01 -13.55
C ARG A 218 -10.26 -0.56 -13.34
N ALA A 219 -10.88 0.13 -12.39
CA ALA A 219 -10.57 1.52 -12.05
C ALA A 219 -9.12 1.69 -11.58
N LEU A 220 -8.63 0.81 -10.68
CA LEU A 220 -7.23 0.79 -10.25
C LEU A 220 -6.28 0.45 -11.40
N GLY A 221 -6.66 -0.47 -12.29
CA GLY A 221 -5.88 -0.80 -13.48
C GLY A 221 -5.75 0.38 -14.43
N LYS A 222 -6.84 1.12 -14.69
CA LYS A 222 -6.84 2.34 -15.50
C LYS A 222 -6.00 3.43 -14.85
N PHE A 223 -6.22 3.68 -13.55
CA PHE A 223 -5.42 4.63 -12.78
C PHE A 223 -3.91 4.35 -12.91
N ASN A 224 -3.49 3.09 -12.76
CA ASN A 224 -2.07 2.72 -12.84
C ASN A 224 -1.47 2.98 -14.24
N ARG A 225 -2.20 2.65 -15.30
CA ARG A 225 -1.74 2.89 -16.69
C ARG A 225 -1.61 4.39 -16.98
N GLU A 226 -2.66 5.17 -16.71
CA GLU A 226 -2.66 6.62 -16.94
C GLU A 226 -1.56 7.32 -16.15
N SER A 227 -1.42 6.98 -14.87
CA SER A 227 -0.37 7.53 -14.02
C SER A 227 1.03 7.18 -14.53
N ALA A 228 1.27 5.92 -14.92
CA ALA A 228 2.57 5.49 -15.43
C ALA A 228 2.92 6.18 -16.75
N ASN A 229 1.96 6.36 -17.66
CA ASN A 229 2.13 7.06 -18.93
C ASN A 229 2.49 8.54 -18.72
N ALA A 230 1.94 9.17 -17.69
CA ALA A 230 2.25 10.55 -17.32
C ALA A 230 3.58 10.71 -16.56
N GLY A 231 4.30 9.62 -16.27
CA GLY A 231 5.59 9.65 -15.59
C GLY A 231 5.56 9.26 -14.10
N PHE A 232 4.38 9.02 -13.51
CA PHE A 232 4.29 8.51 -12.15
C PHE A 232 4.68 7.02 -12.08
N LYS A 233 5.98 6.71 -12.14
CA LYS A 233 6.52 5.34 -12.14
C LYS A 233 7.82 5.23 -11.33
N GLY A 234 8.23 4.01 -11.02
CA GLY A 234 9.46 3.75 -10.27
C GLY A 234 9.44 4.41 -8.89
N ILE A 235 10.49 5.17 -8.57
CA ILE A 235 10.61 5.91 -7.29
C ILE A 235 9.58 7.04 -7.17
N HIS A 236 9.14 7.59 -8.30
CA HIS A 236 8.11 8.63 -8.40
C HIS A 236 6.71 8.06 -8.69
N SER A 237 6.44 6.78 -8.39
CA SER A 237 5.09 6.21 -8.55
C SER A 237 4.04 7.02 -7.77
N PRO A 238 2.73 6.89 -8.05
CA PRO A 238 1.69 7.67 -7.37
C PRO A 238 1.78 7.70 -5.84
N HIS A 239 2.32 6.63 -5.24
CA HIS A 239 2.53 6.60 -3.80
C HIS A 239 3.57 7.62 -3.29
N SER A 240 4.47 8.12 -4.16
CA SER A 240 5.43 9.19 -3.81
C SER A 240 4.75 10.52 -3.48
N LEU A 241 3.55 10.78 -4.01
CA LEU A 241 2.74 11.96 -3.67
C LEU A 241 2.36 11.98 -2.18
N ARG A 242 2.20 10.80 -1.58
CA ARG A 242 1.96 10.69 -0.14
C ARG A 242 3.22 11.01 0.68
N TYR A 243 4.42 10.80 0.12
CA TYR A 243 5.67 11.25 0.72
C TYR A 243 5.78 12.79 0.63
N ALA A 244 5.44 13.38 -0.52
CA ALA A 244 5.38 14.83 -0.67
C ALA A 244 4.41 15.47 0.33
N PHE A 245 3.21 14.92 0.49
CA PHE A 245 2.25 15.36 1.49
C PHE A 245 2.82 15.26 2.92
N ALA A 246 3.47 14.14 3.27
CA ALA A 246 4.05 13.94 4.59
C ALA A 246 5.13 15.00 4.90
N GLN A 247 6.02 15.26 3.94
CA GLN A 247 7.08 16.26 4.10
C GLN A 247 6.51 17.67 4.25
N ARG A 248 5.55 18.06 3.39
CA ARG A 248 4.87 19.37 3.53
C ARG A 248 4.14 19.50 4.86
N THR A 249 3.49 18.43 5.33
CA THR A 249 2.82 18.44 6.64
C THR A 249 3.83 18.66 7.77
N ILE A 250 4.95 17.91 7.77
CA ILE A 250 6.00 18.08 8.79
C ILE A 250 6.57 19.50 8.75
N SER A 251 6.97 20.01 7.58
CA SER A 251 7.51 21.36 7.43
C SER A 251 6.53 22.41 7.95
N ARG A 252 5.28 22.37 7.49
CA ARG A 252 4.24 23.32 7.91
C ARG A 252 4.06 23.41 9.43
N VAL A 253 3.94 22.26 10.13
CA VAL A 253 3.71 22.29 11.57
C VAL A 253 4.98 22.65 12.34
N THR A 254 6.17 22.32 11.81
CA THR A 254 7.44 22.75 12.39
C THR A 254 7.63 24.27 12.26
N GLU A 255 7.27 24.87 11.11
CA GLU A 255 7.24 26.33 10.92
C GLU A 255 6.25 27.03 11.85
N GLN A 256 5.19 26.34 12.29
CA GLN A 256 4.25 26.80 13.33
C GLN A 256 4.78 26.62 14.76
N GLY A 257 6.03 26.21 14.94
CA GLY A 257 6.67 26.08 16.24
C GLY A 257 6.51 24.73 16.93
N TRP A 258 5.99 23.70 16.22
CA TRP A 258 5.90 22.35 16.79
C TRP A 258 7.28 21.71 16.84
N ASP A 259 7.58 21.02 17.95
CA ASP A 259 8.79 20.20 17.98
C ASP A 259 8.71 19.03 16.99
N LYS A 260 9.88 18.54 16.59
CA LYS A 260 10.01 17.45 15.59
C LYS A 260 9.22 16.20 15.97
N ARG A 261 9.19 15.83 17.25
CA ARG A 261 8.51 14.62 17.72
C ARG A 261 7.00 14.75 17.57
N LEU A 262 6.43 15.88 17.93
CA LEU A 262 5.02 16.20 17.75
C LEU A 262 4.65 16.25 16.28
N ALA A 263 5.45 16.90 15.43
CA ALA A 263 5.24 16.97 13.99
C ALA A 263 5.18 15.57 13.34
N LEU A 264 6.10 14.68 13.71
CA LEU A 264 6.13 13.30 13.22
C LEU A 264 4.93 12.46 13.73
N SER A 265 4.53 12.64 14.99
CA SER A 265 3.36 11.95 15.56
C SER A 265 2.07 12.40 14.90
N PHE A 266 1.86 13.70 14.73
CA PHE A 266 0.73 14.27 14.00
C PHE A 266 0.66 13.76 12.56
N THR A 267 1.78 13.80 11.83
CA THR A 267 1.85 13.28 10.46
C THR A 267 1.51 11.79 10.40
N SER A 268 1.90 11.01 11.41
CA SER A 268 1.53 9.60 11.54
C SER A 268 0.02 9.40 11.63
N GLN A 269 -0.66 10.22 12.43
CA GLN A 269 -2.11 10.14 12.61
C GLN A 269 -2.84 10.53 11.34
N VAL A 270 -2.51 11.68 10.74
CA VAL A 270 -3.11 12.15 9.48
C VAL A 270 -2.94 11.14 8.36
N LEU A 271 -1.78 10.50 8.28
CA LEU A 271 -1.53 9.42 7.33
C LEU A 271 -2.21 8.09 7.70
N GLY A 272 -2.86 7.97 8.87
CA GLY A 272 -3.55 6.77 9.31
C GLY A 272 -2.61 5.60 9.64
N HIS A 273 -1.45 5.92 10.21
CA HIS A 273 -0.53 4.92 10.77
C HIS A 273 -0.74 4.73 12.28
N GLY A 274 -1.59 5.58 12.89
CA GLY A 274 -1.90 5.58 14.32
C GLY A 274 -0.89 6.37 15.13
N ASP A 275 -1.17 6.47 16.43
CA ASP A 275 -0.29 7.14 17.40
C ASP A 275 0.98 6.31 17.67
N GLY A 276 2.03 6.97 18.17
CA GLY A 276 3.30 6.33 18.56
C GLY A 276 4.19 5.88 17.41
N ARG A 277 3.88 6.18 16.14
CA ARG A 277 4.69 5.77 14.98
C ARG A 277 5.54 6.88 14.37
N GLY A 278 5.83 7.93 15.10
CA GLY A 278 6.67 9.04 14.63
C GLY A 278 8.03 8.59 14.09
N ARG A 279 8.75 7.71 14.79
CA ARG A 279 10.03 7.12 14.31
C ARG A 279 9.87 6.40 12.96
N TRP A 280 8.76 5.75 12.75
CA TRP A 280 8.49 5.08 11.48
C TRP A 280 8.19 6.09 10.36
N ILE A 281 7.51 7.20 10.67
CA ILE A 281 7.32 8.30 9.72
C ILE A 281 8.67 8.89 9.32
N GLU A 282 9.55 9.16 10.27
CA GLU A 282 10.90 9.64 10.00
C GLU A 282 11.67 8.67 9.09
N GLN A 283 11.67 7.39 9.43
CA GLN A 283 12.37 6.36 8.66
C GLN A 283 11.85 6.21 7.23
N VAL A 284 10.53 6.32 7.03
CA VAL A 284 9.90 6.02 5.74
C VAL A 284 9.71 7.26 4.88
N TYR A 285 9.34 8.41 5.47
CA TYR A 285 8.90 9.58 4.71
C TYR A 285 9.87 10.77 4.76
N SER A 286 10.76 10.83 5.77
CA SER A 286 11.66 11.99 5.95
C SER A 286 13.08 11.75 5.47
N ARG A 287 13.48 10.52 5.19
CA ARG A 287 14.78 10.17 4.62
C ARG A 287 14.68 10.18 3.09
N SER A 288 14.75 11.34 2.51
CA SER A 288 14.86 11.50 1.05
C SER A 288 15.97 12.51 0.72
#